data_a22b322c496f4c961dbbcfed086fa7b9
#
_entry.id   a22b322c496f4c961dbbcfed086fa7b9
#
_cell.length_a   1.000
_cell.length_b   1.000
_cell.length_c   1.000
_cell.angle_alpha   90.00
_cell.angle_beta   90.00
_cell.angle_gamma   90.00
#
_symmetry.space_group_name_H-M   'P 1'
#
loop_
_entity.id
_entity.type
_entity.pdbx_description
1 polymer ?
#
loop_
_entity_poly.entity_id
_entity_poly.type
_entity_poly.pdbx_seq_one_letter_code
_entity_poly.pdbx_strand_id
1 'polypeptide(L)'
;MFFRAILFIISINILSCQPIEVISPVEFDLSNLEKISINAKDKIIKNNYDPLFSNKNIENQITNPPIRILEEWLTTNIINFGNQNKLVINILDASILKKEIDNLNDKQFEEKTIFQYEIFFLVEYYLYDDSDFLLANTTVEISRS
;
A
#
# COMPACT_ATOMS: atom_id res chain seq x y z
N MET A 1 51.79 -20.64 17.11
CA MET A 1 51.37 -20.24 15.74
C MET A 1 49.90 -20.46 15.48
N PHE A 2 49.33 -21.57 15.86
CA PHE A 2 47.90 -21.93 15.71
C PHE A 2 46.91 -20.92 16.37
N PHE A 3 47.18 -20.41 17.52
CA PHE A 3 46.30 -19.52 18.27
C PHE A 3 46.14 -18.15 17.60
N ARG A 4 47.17 -17.66 16.89
CA ARG A 4 47.12 -16.41 16.13
C ARG A 4 46.29 -16.54 14.83
N ALA A 5 46.30 -17.73 14.21
CA ALA A 5 45.49 -18.00 13.00
C ALA A 5 43.99 -18.09 13.33
N ILE A 6 43.63 -18.70 14.48
CA ILE A 6 42.24 -18.79 14.95
C ILE A 6 41.67 -17.41 15.26
N LEU A 7 42.46 -16.53 15.87
CA LEU A 7 42.02 -15.16 16.18
C LEU A 7 41.74 -14.32 14.93
N PHE A 8 42.50 -14.57 13.85
CA PHE A 8 42.33 -13.88 12.56
C PHE A 8 41.07 -14.37 11.82
N ILE A 9 40.71 -15.64 11.93
CA ILE A 9 39.50 -16.21 11.31
C ILE A 9 38.24 -15.72 12.02
N ILE A 10 38.28 -15.51 13.35
CA ILE A 10 37.14 -14.98 14.12
C ILE A 10 36.88 -13.52 13.80
N SER A 11 37.93 -12.70 13.55
CA SER A 11 37.77 -11.28 13.24
C SER A 11 37.14 -11.02 11.86
N ILE A 12 37.24 -11.94 10.90
CA ILE A 12 36.67 -11.76 9.56
C ILE A 12 35.13 -11.93 9.56
N ASN A 13 34.57 -12.68 10.51
CA ASN A 13 33.14 -12.93 10.58
C ASN A 13 32.32 -11.75 11.17
N ILE A 14 32.96 -10.75 11.77
CA ILE A 14 32.26 -9.61 12.40
C ILE A 14 32.01 -8.46 11.42
N LEU A 15 32.57 -8.51 10.21
CA LEU A 15 32.45 -7.44 9.20
C LEU A 15 31.30 -7.63 8.21
N SER A 16 30.48 -8.67 8.38
CA SER A 16 29.27 -8.86 7.57
C SER A 16 28.10 -8.01 8.11
N CYS A 17 28.29 -6.70 8.13
CA CYS A 17 27.18 -5.78 8.29
C CYS A 17 26.46 -5.69 6.93
N GLN A 18 25.37 -6.43 6.76
CA GLN A 18 24.48 -6.18 5.64
C GLN A 18 23.82 -4.81 5.87
N PRO A 19 23.85 -3.90 4.90
CA PRO A 19 23.12 -2.64 5.02
C PRO A 19 21.63 -2.97 5.17
N ILE A 20 21.04 -2.51 6.27
CA ILE A 20 19.58 -2.55 6.42
C ILE A 20 19.05 -1.52 5.42
N GLU A 21 18.30 -1.96 4.43
CA GLU A 21 17.59 -1.09 3.50
C GLU A 21 16.57 -0.26 4.31
N VAL A 22 16.94 0.97 4.62
CA VAL A 22 16.02 1.91 5.28
C VAL A 22 15.11 2.44 4.19
N ILE A 23 13.92 1.86 4.06
CA ILE A 23 12.87 2.41 3.20
C ILE A 23 12.46 3.74 3.83
N SER A 24 12.83 4.86 3.17
CA SER A 24 12.38 6.18 3.60
C SER A 24 10.85 6.22 3.60
N PRO A 25 10.22 6.71 4.67
CA PRO A 25 8.76 6.82 4.69
C PRO A 25 8.30 7.70 3.52
N VAL A 26 7.40 7.17 2.70
CA VAL A 26 6.75 7.94 1.64
C VAL A 26 5.63 8.73 2.30
N GLU A 27 5.75 10.04 2.35
CA GLU A 27 4.69 10.93 2.78
C GLU A 27 3.79 11.25 1.57
N PHE A 28 2.52 10.92 1.70
CA PHE A 28 1.51 11.28 0.72
C PHE A 28 0.84 12.59 1.14
N ASP A 29 1.02 13.65 0.35
CA ASP A 29 0.27 14.89 0.54
C ASP A 29 -1.14 14.74 -0.07
N LEU A 30 -2.12 14.46 0.79
CA LEU A 30 -3.52 14.33 0.41
C LEU A 30 -4.27 15.67 0.46
N SER A 31 -3.63 16.76 0.87
CA SER A 31 -4.29 18.06 1.11
C SER A 31 -4.82 18.73 -0.15
N ASN A 32 -4.23 18.43 -1.31
CA ASN A 32 -4.58 19.02 -2.60
C ASN A 32 -5.62 18.21 -3.39
N LEU A 33 -6.14 17.10 -2.83
CA LEU A 33 -7.14 16.30 -3.51
C LEU A 33 -8.53 16.91 -3.35
N GLU A 34 -9.26 17.00 -4.47
CA GLU A 34 -10.64 17.50 -4.46
C GLU A 34 -11.54 16.58 -3.63
N LYS A 35 -12.45 17.23 -2.89
CA LYS A 35 -13.46 16.52 -2.10
C LYS A 35 -14.61 16.11 -2.99
N ILE A 36 -15.06 14.86 -2.85
CA ILE A 36 -16.18 14.30 -3.58
C ILE A 36 -17.40 14.35 -2.68
N SER A 37 -18.47 15.05 -3.11
CA SER A 37 -19.70 15.18 -2.37
C SER A 37 -20.75 14.20 -2.90
N ILE A 38 -21.32 13.37 -2.01
CA ILE A 38 -22.35 12.37 -2.36
C ILE A 38 -23.62 12.63 -1.58
N ASN A 39 -24.75 12.60 -2.28
CA ASN A 39 -26.07 12.76 -1.65
C ASN A 39 -26.47 11.47 -0.93
N ALA A 40 -25.93 11.31 0.28
CA ALA A 40 -26.23 10.22 1.19
C ALA A 40 -26.24 10.74 2.61
N LYS A 41 -27.14 10.23 3.46
CA LYS A 41 -27.19 10.50 4.91
C LYS A 41 -26.05 9.80 5.62
N ASP A 42 -25.86 8.53 5.31
CA ASP A 42 -24.88 7.67 5.96
C ASP A 42 -23.77 7.24 4.99
N LYS A 43 -22.54 7.15 5.51
CA LYS A 43 -21.39 6.60 4.81
C LYS A 43 -20.80 5.47 5.64
N ILE A 44 -20.67 4.29 5.05
CA ILE A 44 -20.10 3.09 5.68
C ILE A 44 -18.92 2.64 4.84
N ILE A 45 -17.72 2.61 5.43
CA ILE A 45 -16.51 2.07 4.81
C ILE A 45 -16.27 0.68 5.39
N LYS A 46 -16.17 -0.33 4.52
CA LYS A 46 -15.88 -1.71 4.88
C LYS A 46 -14.53 -2.10 4.30
N ASN A 47 -13.65 -2.55 5.16
CA ASN A 47 -12.39 -3.16 4.75
C ASN A 47 -12.62 -4.67 4.59
N ASN A 48 -12.69 -5.11 3.34
CA ASN A 48 -12.80 -6.52 2.94
C ASN A 48 -11.48 -7.02 2.33
N TYR A 49 -10.43 -6.21 2.39
CA TYR A 49 -9.09 -6.59 1.93
C TYR A 49 -8.42 -7.49 2.97
N ASP A 50 -7.97 -8.65 2.52
CA ASP A 50 -7.17 -9.59 3.31
C ASP A 50 -5.75 -9.66 2.71
N PRO A 51 -4.74 -9.09 3.38
CA PRO A 51 -3.38 -9.05 2.86
C PRO A 51 -2.81 -10.45 2.63
N LEU A 52 -2.34 -10.71 1.43
CA LEU A 52 -1.66 -11.96 1.12
C LEU A 52 -0.27 -11.98 1.79
N PHE A 53 -0.04 -12.93 2.69
CA PHE A 53 1.28 -13.16 3.27
C PHE A 53 2.19 -13.84 2.25
N SER A 54 2.93 -13.05 1.49
CA SER A 54 3.96 -13.55 0.57
C SER A 54 5.21 -12.66 0.66
N ASN A 55 6.35 -13.20 0.24
CA ASN A 55 7.60 -12.42 0.20
C ASN A 55 7.55 -11.27 -0.82
N LYS A 56 6.54 -11.23 -1.68
CA LYS A 56 6.33 -10.19 -2.69
C LYS A 56 5.42 -9.07 -2.18
N ASN A 57 4.53 -9.38 -1.25
CA ASN A 57 3.63 -8.41 -0.63
C ASN A 57 4.35 -7.79 0.56
N ILE A 58 4.49 -6.48 0.57
CA ILE A 58 5.28 -5.76 1.57
C ILE A 58 4.46 -4.85 2.49
N GLU A 59 3.13 -4.93 2.43
CA GLU A 59 2.22 -4.08 3.22
C GLU A 59 2.55 -4.12 4.71
N ASN A 60 2.89 -5.31 5.22
CA ASN A 60 3.23 -5.52 6.63
C ASN A 60 4.61 -4.98 7.02
N GLN A 61 5.42 -4.57 6.05
CA GLN A 61 6.77 -4.04 6.27
C GLN A 61 6.79 -2.51 6.23
N ILE A 62 5.66 -1.87 5.84
CA ILE A 62 5.55 -0.43 5.65
C ILE A 62 4.81 0.17 6.84
N THR A 63 5.32 1.29 7.36
CA THR A 63 4.71 1.99 8.49
C THR A 63 3.30 2.50 8.19
N ASN A 64 3.08 2.97 6.96
CA ASN A 64 1.78 3.42 6.47
C ASN A 64 1.36 2.57 5.28
N PRO A 65 0.71 1.42 5.50
CA PRO A 65 0.29 0.55 4.42
C PRO A 65 -0.79 1.22 3.55
N PRO A 66 -0.89 0.86 2.25
CA PRO A 66 -1.83 1.46 1.30
C PRO A 66 -3.27 1.45 1.77
N ILE A 67 -3.70 0.39 2.43
CA ILE A 67 -5.05 0.26 2.99
C ILE A 67 -5.38 1.39 3.97
N ARG A 68 -4.45 1.74 4.86
CA ARG A 68 -4.63 2.80 5.85
C ARG A 68 -4.74 4.17 5.19
N ILE A 69 -3.89 4.44 4.20
CA ILE A 69 -3.92 5.69 3.43
C ILE A 69 -5.25 5.82 2.68
N LEU A 70 -5.72 4.73 2.08
CA LEU A 70 -6.99 4.69 1.36
C LEU A 70 -8.18 4.92 2.29
N GLU A 71 -8.23 4.25 3.45
CA GLU A 71 -9.29 4.46 4.46
C GLU A 71 -9.33 5.90 4.96
N GLU A 72 -8.18 6.51 5.23
CA GLU A 72 -8.07 7.91 5.64
C GLU A 72 -8.57 8.85 4.53
N TRP A 73 -8.17 8.60 3.28
CA TRP A 73 -8.64 9.38 2.14
C TRP A 73 -10.15 9.26 1.94
N LEU A 74 -10.71 8.06 1.95
CA LEU A 74 -12.16 7.81 1.81
C LEU A 74 -12.96 8.49 2.93
N THR A 75 -12.39 8.48 4.14
CA THR A 75 -13.02 9.13 5.30
C THR A 75 -13.07 10.64 5.16
N THR A 76 -11.95 11.24 4.70
CA THR A 76 -11.75 12.69 4.71
C THR A 76 -12.28 13.37 3.45
N ASN A 77 -12.13 12.72 2.27
CA ASN A 77 -12.40 13.36 0.99
C ASN A 77 -13.76 12.99 0.38
N ILE A 78 -14.39 11.89 0.81
CA ILE A 78 -15.76 11.59 0.43
C ILE A 78 -16.70 12.18 1.50
N ILE A 79 -17.34 13.28 1.15
CA ILE A 79 -18.28 13.98 2.02
C ILE A 79 -19.70 13.54 1.69
N ASN A 80 -20.39 13.03 2.67
CA ASN A 80 -21.82 12.77 2.55
C ASN A 80 -22.63 14.01 2.96
N PHE A 81 -23.64 14.33 2.16
CA PHE A 81 -24.62 15.36 2.45
C PHE A 81 -26.01 14.82 2.08
N GLY A 82 -27.05 15.31 2.76
CA GLY A 82 -28.42 14.86 2.48
C GLY A 82 -29.07 14.18 3.68
N ASN A 83 -30.34 13.82 3.51
CA ASN A 83 -31.19 13.30 4.58
C ASN A 83 -31.64 11.86 4.33
N GLN A 84 -31.30 11.31 3.16
CA GLN A 84 -31.72 10.02 2.68
C GLN A 84 -30.51 9.31 2.08
N ASN A 85 -30.69 8.04 1.78
CA ASN A 85 -29.70 7.17 1.13
C ASN A 85 -28.52 6.80 2.03
N LYS A 86 -27.91 5.69 1.71
CA LYS A 86 -26.76 5.10 2.38
C LYS A 86 -25.69 4.76 1.36
N LEU A 87 -24.50 5.34 1.53
CA LEU A 87 -23.31 4.99 0.74
C LEU A 87 -22.53 3.89 1.46
N VAL A 88 -22.32 2.78 0.80
CA VAL A 88 -21.44 1.69 1.25
C VAL A 88 -20.23 1.64 0.34
N ILE A 89 -19.04 1.68 0.92
CA ILE A 89 -17.76 1.62 0.23
C ILE A 89 -17.06 0.35 0.69
N ASN A 90 -16.78 -0.57 -0.24
CA ASN A 90 -16.06 -1.81 0.05
C ASN A 90 -14.65 -1.71 -0.53
N ILE A 91 -13.63 -1.79 0.31
CA ILE A 91 -12.24 -1.91 -0.13
C ILE A 91 -11.97 -3.40 -0.32
N LEU A 92 -11.71 -3.82 -1.56
CA LEU A 92 -11.47 -5.22 -1.92
C LEU A 92 -9.97 -5.51 -2.07
N ASP A 93 -9.18 -4.51 -2.48
CA ASP A 93 -7.74 -4.64 -2.60
C ASP A 93 -7.06 -3.29 -2.28
N ALA A 94 -5.91 -3.36 -1.61
CA ALA A 94 -5.02 -2.25 -1.34
C ALA A 94 -3.59 -2.78 -1.18
N SER A 95 -3.15 -3.55 -2.18
CA SER A 95 -1.88 -4.26 -2.16
C SER A 95 -0.71 -3.43 -2.66
N ILE A 96 0.48 -3.79 -2.22
CA ILE A 96 1.74 -3.32 -2.78
C ILE A 96 2.67 -4.50 -3.00
N LEU A 97 3.10 -4.67 -4.25
CA LEU A 97 4.00 -5.72 -4.68
C LEU A 97 5.41 -5.18 -4.89
N LYS A 98 6.39 -5.90 -4.38
CA LYS A 98 7.81 -5.70 -4.68
C LYS A 98 8.25 -6.71 -5.73
N LYS A 99 8.77 -6.25 -6.86
CA LYS A 99 9.29 -7.06 -7.96
C LYS A 99 10.77 -6.77 -8.15
N GLU A 100 11.58 -7.81 -8.29
CA GLU A 100 12.95 -7.67 -8.77
C GLU A 100 12.94 -7.59 -10.29
N ILE A 101 13.62 -6.60 -10.84
CA ILE A 101 13.82 -6.43 -12.27
C ILE A 101 15.31 -6.22 -12.57
N ASP A 102 15.75 -6.66 -13.76
CA ASP A 102 17.12 -6.48 -14.19
C ASP A 102 17.42 -4.99 -14.39
N ASN A 103 18.54 -4.53 -13.85
CA ASN A 103 19.04 -3.19 -14.10
C ASN A 103 19.71 -3.14 -15.49
N LEU A 104 18.95 -2.76 -16.50
CA LEU A 104 19.44 -2.68 -17.89
C LEU A 104 20.52 -1.60 -18.10
N ASN A 105 20.71 -0.70 -17.14
CA ASN A 105 21.69 0.38 -17.19
C ASN A 105 22.87 0.13 -16.24
N ASP A 106 23.08 -1.12 -15.81
CA ASP A 106 24.14 -1.44 -14.88
C ASP A 106 25.52 -1.10 -15.49
N LYS A 107 26.31 -0.34 -14.75
CA LYS A 107 27.73 -0.14 -15.01
C LYS A 107 28.51 -1.12 -14.15
N GLN A 108 29.78 -1.33 -14.49
CA GLN A 108 30.65 -2.38 -13.95
C GLN A 108 30.67 -2.53 -12.41
N PHE A 109 30.08 -1.61 -11.64
CA PHE A 109 30.03 -1.62 -10.17
C PHE A 109 28.64 -1.28 -9.60
N GLU A 110 27.58 -1.27 -10.43
CA GLU A 110 26.22 -1.03 -9.99
C GLU A 110 25.49 -2.35 -9.70
N GLU A 111 24.43 -2.29 -8.92
CA GLU A 111 23.60 -3.46 -8.63
C GLU A 111 22.93 -3.95 -9.91
N LYS A 112 22.99 -5.27 -10.13
CA LYS A 112 22.41 -5.91 -11.32
C LYS A 112 20.90 -5.95 -11.30
N THR A 113 20.31 -5.87 -10.11
CA THR A 113 18.87 -5.89 -9.90
C THR A 113 18.42 -4.62 -9.18
N ILE A 114 17.27 -4.12 -9.58
CA ILE A 114 16.57 -3.03 -8.90
C ILE A 114 15.17 -3.50 -8.50
N PHE A 115 14.57 -2.83 -7.52
CA PHE A 115 13.22 -3.15 -7.08
C PHE A 115 12.21 -2.19 -7.70
N GLN A 116 11.18 -2.77 -8.30
CA GLN A 116 10.00 -2.06 -8.74
C GLN A 116 8.86 -2.33 -7.76
N TYR A 117 8.14 -1.29 -7.39
CA TYR A 117 6.97 -1.37 -6.52
C TYR A 117 5.72 -1.09 -7.35
N GLU A 118 4.72 -1.95 -7.21
CA GLU A 118 3.43 -1.81 -7.88
C GLU A 118 2.34 -1.73 -6.83
N ILE A 119 1.60 -0.61 -6.84
CA ILE A 119 0.45 -0.38 -5.96
C ILE A 119 -0.81 -0.70 -6.74
N PHE A 120 -1.74 -1.41 -6.09
CA PHE A 120 -3.02 -1.76 -6.64
C PHE A 120 -4.14 -1.44 -5.65
N PHE A 121 -5.21 -0.79 -6.15
CA PHE A 121 -6.41 -0.51 -5.39
C PHE A 121 -7.64 -1.01 -6.14
N LEU A 122 -8.56 -1.65 -5.43
CA LEU A 122 -9.87 -2.06 -5.92
C LEU A 122 -10.94 -1.68 -4.90
N VAL A 123 -11.83 -0.78 -5.28
CA VAL A 123 -12.87 -0.24 -4.40
C VAL A 123 -14.21 -0.27 -5.10
N GLU A 124 -15.22 -0.78 -4.42
CA GLU A 124 -16.61 -0.76 -4.87
C GLU A 124 -17.43 0.25 -4.07
N TYR A 125 -18.30 0.94 -4.76
CA TYR A 125 -19.23 1.92 -4.20
C TYR A 125 -20.66 1.49 -4.49
N TYR A 126 -21.50 1.50 -3.48
CA TYR A 126 -22.92 1.16 -3.56
C TYR A 126 -23.74 2.26 -2.89
N LEU A 127 -24.70 2.79 -3.61
CA LEU A 127 -25.67 3.74 -3.08
C LEU A 127 -27.03 3.04 -2.94
N TYR A 128 -27.57 3.00 -1.74
CA TYR A 128 -28.86 2.43 -1.41
C TYR A 128 -29.82 3.52 -0.98
N ASP A 129 -31.13 3.32 -1.23
CA ASP A 129 -32.17 4.12 -0.62
C ASP A 129 -32.46 3.68 0.83
N ASP A 130 -33.40 4.36 1.49
CA ASP A 130 -33.81 4.07 2.87
C ASP A 130 -34.49 2.70 3.04
N SER A 131 -34.89 2.06 1.94
CA SER A 131 -35.49 0.71 1.90
C SER A 131 -34.47 -0.37 1.54
N ASP A 132 -33.16 -0.05 1.55
CA ASP A 132 -32.05 -0.93 1.12
C ASP A 132 -32.13 -1.35 -0.36
N PHE A 133 -32.84 -0.60 -1.21
CA PHE A 133 -32.82 -0.81 -2.65
C PHE A 133 -31.58 -0.16 -3.26
N LEU A 134 -30.87 -0.90 -4.13
CA LEU A 134 -29.68 -0.41 -4.81
C LEU A 134 -30.04 0.62 -5.88
N LEU A 135 -29.62 1.87 -5.68
CA LEU A 135 -29.83 2.97 -6.62
C LEU A 135 -28.72 3.07 -7.66
N ALA A 136 -27.47 2.88 -7.24
CA ALA A 136 -26.30 2.97 -8.12
C ALA A 136 -25.14 2.16 -7.54
N ASN A 137 -24.28 1.68 -8.42
CA ASN A 137 -22.98 1.11 -8.05
C ASN A 137 -21.89 1.48 -9.05
N THR A 138 -20.66 1.46 -8.59
CA THR A 138 -19.46 1.58 -9.44
C THR A 138 -18.28 0.88 -8.79
N THR A 139 -17.36 0.44 -9.63
CA THR A 139 -16.09 -0.13 -9.19
C THR A 139 -14.95 0.73 -9.74
N VAL A 140 -13.98 1.04 -8.88
CA VAL A 140 -12.78 1.78 -9.25
C VAL A 140 -11.58 0.86 -9.05
N GLU A 141 -10.82 0.68 -10.11
CA GLU A 141 -9.57 -0.08 -10.13
C GLU A 141 -8.43 0.87 -10.53
N ILE A 142 -7.36 0.89 -9.75
CA ILE A 142 -6.19 1.71 -9.99
C ILE A 142 -4.96 0.86 -9.79
N SER A 143 -4.04 0.89 -10.76
CA SER A 143 -2.70 0.31 -10.62
C SER A 143 -1.65 1.33 -11.03
N ARG A 144 -0.50 1.33 -10.32
CA ARG A 144 0.64 2.17 -10.64
C ARG A 144 1.95 1.46 -10.24
N SER A 145 2.93 1.50 -11.13
CA SER A 145 4.29 1.00 -10.96
C SER A 145 5.33 2.11 -11.15
#